data_e41f17f6d1a16ead05eff621d049a0d4
#
_entry.id   e41f17f6d1a16ead05eff621d049a0d4
#
_cell.length_a   1.000
_cell.length_b   1.000
_cell.length_c   1.000
_cell.angle_alpha   90.00
_cell.angle_beta   90.00
_cell.angle_gamma   90.00
#
_symmetry.space_group_name_H-M   'P 1'
#
loop_
_entity.id
_entity.type
_entity.pdbx_description
1 polymer ?
#
loop_
_entity_poly.entity_id
_entity_poly.type
_entity_poly.pdbx_seq_one_letter_code
_entity_poly.pdbx_strand_id
1 'polypeptide(L)'
;MGPSLYTFKGAVYDRVADADVRVKSDAQITSMMARKQSYYSERTVYPWVTEEDLEMGLLDMVRDALRANDADHPWLSLSDEELLRAARLYGRDQLTGERGFNLAAVALLGKEDAILDVMPLYRTDAVLRRVETDRYDDRLVCRSNLVRAYDELVGFCEKWLPDSFVLDGGQRKNARDIIVRELVCN
;
A
#
# COMPACT_ATOMS: atom_id res chain seq x y z
N MET A 1 -19.91 2.31 20.50
CA MET A 1 -20.40 3.65 20.09
C MET A 1 -19.61 4.01 18.83
N GLY A 2 -20.31 4.17 17.68
CA GLY A 2 -19.64 4.58 16.45
C GLY A 2 -19.10 6.03 16.54
N PRO A 3 -18.12 6.39 15.72
CA PRO A 3 -17.56 7.73 15.68
C PRO A 3 -18.66 8.69 15.23
N SER A 4 -19.10 9.56 16.13
CA SER A 4 -20.06 10.62 15.83
C SER A 4 -19.33 11.94 15.60
N LEU A 5 -19.77 12.71 14.60
CA LEU A 5 -19.34 14.09 14.45
C LEU A 5 -20.03 14.94 15.51
N TYR A 6 -19.25 15.72 16.23
CA TYR A 6 -19.82 16.71 17.13
C TYR A 6 -20.38 17.87 16.30
N THR A 7 -21.64 18.23 16.57
CA THR A 7 -22.27 19.39 15.94
C THR A 7 -22.47 20.48 16.98
N PHE A 8 -22.15 21.71 16.58
CA PHE A 8 -22.48 22.90 17.37
C PHE A 8 -23.52 23.73 16.63
N LYS A 9 -24.67 23.98 17.24
CA LYS A 9 -25.81 24.69 16.63
C LYS A 9 -26.20 24.09 15.24
N GLY A 10 -26.21 22.77 15.13
CA GLY A 10 -26.58 22.07 13.89
C GLY A 10 -25.56 22.14 12.76
N ALA A 11 -24.33 22.58 13.03
CA ALA A 11 -23.25 22.64 12.05
C ALA A 11 -22.01 21.89 12.51
N VAL A 12 -21.27 21.32 11.56
CA VAL A 12 -19.96 20.69 11.76
C VAL A 12 -18.87 21.72 11.53
N TYR A 13 -17.84 21.69 12.36
CA TYR A 13 -16.67 22.56 12.25
C TYR A 13 -15.39 21.72 12.18
N ASP A 14 -14.42 22.18 11.39
CA ASP A 14 -13.07 21.63 11.35
C ASP A 14 -12.05 22.71 11.73
N ARG A 15 -10.95 22.28 12.35
CA ARG A 15 -9.86 23.19 12.71
C ARG A 15 -8.92 23.33 11.52
N VAL A 16 -8.84 24.55 10.98
CA VAL A 16 -7.92 24.90 9.90
C VAL A 16 -6.97 25.97 10.42
N ALA A 17 -5.72 25.60 10.62
CA ALA A 17 -4.74 26.42 11.34
C ALA A 17 -5.28 26.83 12.73
N ASP A 18 -5.46 28.11 12.98
CA ASP A 18 -5.95 28.62 14.28
C ASP A 18 -7.44 28.96 14.31
N ALA A 19 -8.19 28.67 13.24
CA ALA A 19 -9.62 29.01 13.14
C ALA A 19 -10.50 27.76 13.07
N ASP A 20 -11.68 27.83 13.71
CA ASP A 20 -12.74 26.84 13.56
C ASP A 20 -13.61 27.23 12.35
N VAL A 21 -13.49 26.49 11.26
CA VAL A 21 -14.17 26.75 10.00
C VAL A 21 -15.37 25.82 9.86
N ARG A 22 -16.54 26.40 9.52
CA ARG A 22 -17.74 25.61 9.27
C ARG A 22 -17.58 24.75 8.02
N VAL A 23 -17.77 23.44 8.18
CA VAL A 23 -17.75 22.48 7.08
C VAL A 23 -19.10 22.51 6.36
N LYS A 24 -19.08 22.78 5.05
CA LYS A 24 -20.29 22.91 4.21
C LYS A 24 -20.42 21.79 3.17
N SER A 25 -19.34 21.05 2.90
CA SER A 25 -19.28 20.00 1.89
C SER A 25 -19.47 18.63 2.50
N ASP A 26 -20.33 17.81 1.93
CA ASP A 26 -20.53 16.41 2.31
C ASP A 26 -19.24 15.60 2.15
N ALA A 27 -18.42 15.90 1.15
CA ALA A 27 -17.12 15.28 0.98
C ALA A 27 -16.16 15.58 2.14
N GLN A 28 -16.15 16.82 2.65
CA GLN A 28 -15.37 17.18 3.82
C GLN A 28 -15.90 16.49 5.08
N ILE A 29 -17.20 16.40 5.25
CA ILE A 29 -17.85 15.69 6.38
C ILE A 29 -17.45 14.21 6.33
N THR A 30 -17.51 13.57 5.15
CA THR A 30 -17.10 12.17 4.96
C THR A 30 -15.60 11.97 5.29
N SER A 31 -14.74 12.88 4.84
CA SER A 31 -13.31 12.86 5.16
C SER A 31 -13.05 13.01 6.67
N MET A 32 -13.79 13.89 7.36
CA MET A 32 -13.69 14.04 8.81
C MET A 32 -14.18 12.77 9.55
N MET A 33 -15.26 12.15 9.09
CA MET A 33 -15.71 10.87 9.62
C MET A 33 -14.65 9.79 9.45
N ALA A 34 -14.07 9.66 8.28
CA ALA A 34 -12.99 8.70 8.01
C ALA A 34 -11.77 8.93 8.93
N ARG A 35 -11.37 10.17 9.15
CA ARG A 35 -10.26 10.51 10.07
C ARG A 35 -10.58 10.21 11.55
N LYS A 36 -11.83 10.30 11.96
CA LYS A 36 -12.28 10.01 13.33
C LYS A 36 -12.59 8.53 13.58
N GLN A 37 -12.80 7.80 12.54
CA GLN A 37 -12.90 6.34 12.63
C GLN A 37 -11.47 5.82 12.83
N SER A 38 -11.22 5.10 13.91
CA SER A 38 -10.03 4.24 14.06
C SER A 38 -10.10 3.01 13.15
N TYR A 39 -10.72 3.20 11.98
CA TYR A 39 -10.94 2.20 10.97
C TYR A 39 -9.86 2.35 9.89
N TYR A 40 -9.07 1.33 9.80
CA TYR A 40 -8.05 1.21 8.78
C TYR A 40 -8.65 0.49 7.58
N SER A 41 -8.79 1.18 6.45
CA SER A 41 -9.40 0.64 5.22
C SER A 41 -8.71 -0.65 4.75
N GLU A 42 -7.42 -0.78 4.98
CA GLU A 42 -6.64 -1.98 4.65
C GLU A 42 -7.09 -3.23 5.42
N ARG A 43 -7.85 -3.07 6.51
CA ARG A 43 -8.43 -4.18 7.29
C ARG A 43 -9.83 -4.59 6.86
N THR A 44 -10.44 -3.87 5.91
CA THR A 44 -11.74 -4.25 5.34
C THR A 44 -11.63 -5.64 4.73
N VAL A 45 -12.48 -6.55 5.18
CA VAL A 45 -12.51 -7.95 4.69
C VAL A 45 -13.45 -8.06 3.48
N TYR A 46 -13.00 -8.84 2.50
CA TYR A 46 -13.74 -9.19 1.28
C TYR A 46 -13.99 -10.70 1.28
N PRO A 47 -15.14 -11.16 1.82
CA PRO A 47 -15.40 -12.60 2.04
C PRO A 47 -15.44 -13.44 0.76
N TRP A 48 -15.65 -12.79 -0.39
CA TRP A 48 -15.68 -13.47 -1.70
C TRP A 48 -14.31 -13.66 -2.32
N VAL A 49 -13.28 -12.98 -1.80
CA VAL A 49 -11.88 -13.17 -2.26
C VAL A 49 -11.35 -14.47 -1.69
N THR A 50 -10.81 -15.30 -2.57
CA THR A 50 -10.26 -16.63 -2.27
C THR A 50 -8.75 -16.70 -2.57
N GLU A 51 -8.11 -17.80 -2.26
CA GLU A 51 -6.70 -18.03 -2.62
C GLU A 51 -6.49 -18.07 -4.15
N GLU A 52 -7.54 -18.43 -4.91
CA GLU A 52 -7.47 -18.45 -6.38
C GLU A 52 -7.36 -17.04 -6.97
N ASP A 53 -7.80 -16.02 -6.24
CA ASP A 53 -7.73 -14.61 -6.62
C ASP A 53 -6.37 -13.99 -6.28
N LEU A 54 -5.51 -14.71 -5.56
CA LEU A 54 -4.22 -14.24 -5.08
C LEU A 54 -3.04 -14.95 -5.80
N GLU A 55 -1.93 -14.27 -5.92
CA GLU A 55 -0.65 -14.82 -6.35
C GLU A 55 0.10 -15.44 -5.16
N MET A 56 -0.35 -16.61 -4.71
CA MET A 56 0.21 -17.28 -3.53
C MET A 56 1.72 -17.54 -3.63
N GLY A 57 2.25 -17.74 -4.86
CA GLY A 57 3.69 -17.89 -5.08
C GLY A 57 4.56 -16.72 -4.65
N LEU A 58 3.96 -15.53 -4.41
CA LEU A 58 4.69 -14.39 -3.85
C LEU A 58 5.09 -14.61 -2.38
N LEU A 59 4.43 -15.52 -1.67
CA LEU A 59 4.81 -15.86 -0.29
C LEU A 59 6.22 -16.48 -0.22
N ASP A 60 6.66 -17.18 -1.26
CA ASP A 60 8.03 -17.71 -1.33
C ASP A 60 9.05 -16.58 -1.44
N MET A 61 8.75 -15.53 -2.23
CA MET A 61 9.59 -14.33 -2.29
C MET A 61 9.67 -13.64 -0.93
N VAL A 62 8.56 -13.56 -0.20
CA VAL A 62 8.53 -13.01 1.17
C VAL A 62 9.42 -13.85 2.09
N ARG A 63 9.35 -15.19 2.03
CA ARG A 63 10.21 -16.09 2.83
C ARG A 63 11.68 -15.92 2.48
N ASP A 64 12.01 -15.79 1.20
CA ASP A 64 13.40 -15.58 0.76
C ASP A 64 13.94 -14.24 1.26
N ALA A 65 13.14 -13.17 1.19
CA ALA A 65 13.51 -11.87 1.75
C ALA A 65 13.69 -11.91 3.28
N LEU A 66 12.80 -12.61 4.00
CA LEU A 66 12.93 -12.82 5.44
C LEU A 66 14.21 -13.58 5.77
N ARG A 67 14.50 -14.68 5.05
CA ARG A 67 15.70 -15.51 5.27
C ARG A 67 16.99 -14.73 5.00
N ALA A 68 16.97 -13.83 4.03
CA ALA A 68 18.12 -12.97 3.72
C ALA A 68 18.40 -11.94 4.82
N ASN A 69 17.37 -11.49 5.55
CA ASN A 69 17.52 -10.54 6.65
C ASN A 69 17.74 -11.21 8.00
N ASP A 70 17.05 -12.31 8.26
CA ASP A 70 17.08 -13.05 9.52
C ASP A 70 16.77 -14.53 9.22
N ALA A 71 17.82 -15.35 9.22
CA ALA A 71 17.74 -16.80 8.91
C ALA A 71 16.89 -17.59 9.93
N ASP A 72 16.73 -17.07 11.13
CA ASP A 72 15.98 -17.70 12.22
C ASP A 72 14.59 -17.04 12.44
N HIS A 73 14.13 -16.23 11.49
CA HIS A 73 12.86 -15.52 11.62
C HIS A 73 11.69 -16.49 11.81
N PRO A 74 10.83 -16.30 12.85
CA PRO A 74 9.76 -17.26 13.20
C PRO A 74 8.79 -17.58 12.06
N TRP A 75 8.56 -16.63 11.13
CA TRP A 75 7.64 -16.82 10.02
C TRP A 75 8.14 -17.81 8.95
N LEU A 76 9.43 -18.15 8.94
CA LEU A 76 10.00 -19.12 7.99
C LEU A 76 9.47 -20.54 8.19
N SER A 77 9.03 -20.87 9.40
CA SER A 77 8.46 -22.18 9.74
C SER A 77 6.94 -22.27 9.57
N LEU A 78 6.27 -21.15 9.25
CA LEU A 78 4.83 -21.12 9.15
C LEU A 78 4.35 -21.64 7.78
N SER A 79 3.21 -22.34 7.78
CA SER A 79 2.47 -22.62 6.55
C SER A 79 1.96 -21.30 5.92
N ASP A 80 1.51 -21.34 4.65
CA ASP A 80 0.97 -20.16 3.97
C ASP A 80 -0.21 -19.56 4.73
N GLU A 81 -1.13 -20.39 5.21
CA GLU A 81 -2.29 -19.94 5.98
C GLU A 81 -1.88 -19.28 7.30
N GLU A 82 -0.92 -19.86 8.02
CA GLU A 82 -0.37 -19.30 9.26
C GLU A 82 0.37 -17.99 9.00
N LEU A 83 1.14 -17.91 7.91
CA LEU A 83 1.85 -16.71 7.51
C LEU A 83 0.88 -15.57 7.19
N LEU A 84 -0.17 -15.84 6.41
CA LEU A 84 -1.19 -14.86 6.08
C LEU A 84 -1.92 -14.34 7.33
N ARG A 85 -2.18 -15.21 8.30
CA ARG A 85 -2.77 -14.83 9.59
C ARG A 85 -1.80 -14.03 10.46
N ALA A 86 -0.54 -14.44 10.54
CA ALA A 86 0.51 -13.73 11.27
C ALA A 86 0.75 -12.33 10.71
N ALA A 87 0.73 -12.20 9.37
CA ALA A 87 0.82 -10.93 8.66
C ALA A 87 -0.49 -10.11 8.72
N ARG A 88 -1.56 -10.66 9.31
CA ARG A 88 -2.90 -10.04 9.38
C ARG A 88 -3.52 -9.74 8.03
N LEU A 89 -3.20 -10.52 7.02
CA LEU A 89 -3.79 -10.45 5.68
C LEU A 89 -5.08 -11.25 5.56
N TYR A 90 -5.26 -12.26 6.41
CA TYR A 90 -6.48 -13.04 6.58
C TYR A 90 -6.97 -12.93 8.02
N GLY A 91 -8.25 -12.63 8.21
CA GLY A 91 -8.79 -12.48 9.55
C GLY A 91 -10.27 -12.21 9.59
N ARG A 92 -10.72 -11.64 10.71
CA ARG A 92 -12.12 -11.28 10.94
C ARG A 92 -12.27 -9.77 10.93
N ASP A 93 -13.20 -9.27 10.14
CA ASP A 93 -13.64 -7.88 10.22
C ASP A 93 -14.34 -7.62 11.56
N GLN A 94 -13.90 -6.58 12.28
CA GLN A 94 -14.44 -6.26 13.59
C GLN A 94 -15.80 -5.57 13.52
N LEU A 95 -16.17 -5.00 12.38
CA LEU A 95 -17.46 -4.32 12.18
C LEU A 95 -18.52 -5.27 11.70
N THR A 96 -18.23 -6.08 10.67
CA THR A 96 -19.19 -7.01 10.06
C THR A 96 -19.18 -8.38 10.73
N GLY A 97 -18.05 -8.77 11.32
CA GLY A 97 -17.83 -10.10 11.88
C GLY A 97 -17.49 -11.17 10.85
N GLU A 98 -17.44 -10.83 9.57
CA GLU A 98 -17.07 -11.73 8.47
C GLU A 98 -15.60 -12.10 8.50
N ARG A 99 -15.27 -13.25 7.94
CA ARG A 99 -13.87 -13.71 7.79
C ARG A 99 -13.49 -13.76 6.32
N GLY A 100 -12.24 -13.44 6.02
CA GLY A 100 -11.71 -13.47 4.67
C GLY A 100 -10.39 -12.74 4.56
N PHE A 101 -9.95 -12.57 3.31
CA PHE A 101 -8.83 -11.71 2.97
C PHE A 101 -9.25 -10.25 3.05
N ASN A 102 -8.35 -9.42 3.54
CA ASN A 102 -8.61 -7.99 3.66
C ASN A 102 -8.02 -7.21 2.48
N LEU A 103 -8.27 -5.89 2.44
CA LEU A 103 -7.77 -5.01 1.38
C LEU A 103 -6.24 -5.06 1.25
N ALA A 104 -5.51 -5.18 2.37
CA ALA A 104 -4.06 -5.30 2.33
C ALA A 104 -3.62 -6.58 1.61
N ALA A 105 -4.31 -7.72 1.85
CA ALA A 105 -4.03 -8.96 1.13
C ALA A 105 -4.26 -8.80 -0.38
N VAL A 106 -5.38 -8.21 -0.78
CA VAL A 106 -5.69 -7.95 -2.19
C VAL A 106 -4.66 -7.01 -2.82
N ALA A 107 -4.29 -5.94 -2.14
CA ALA A 107 -3.32 -4.99 -2.65
C ALA A 107 -1.90 -5.58 -2.78
N LEU A 108 -1.48 -6.47 -1.86
CA LEU A 108 -0.14 -7.07 -1.84
C LEU A 108 -0.01 -8.30 -2.72
N LEU A 109 -1.06 -9.14 -2.78
CA LEU A 109 -0.99 -10.47 -3.37
C LEU A 109 -2.04 -10.70 -4.46
N GLY A 110 -3.00 -9.79 -4.66
CA GLY A 110 -4.10 -9.96 -5.61
C GLY A 110 -3.63 -10.09 -7.06
N LYS A 111 -4.31 -10.91 -7.83
CA LYS A 111 -4.24 -10.87 -9.30
C LYS A 111 -4.92 -9.60 -9.80
N GLU A 112 -4.60 -9.13 -11.00
CA GLU A 112 -5.11 -7.86 -11.54
C GLU A 112 -6.64 -7.77 -11.50
N ASP A 113 -7.33 -8.83 -11.90
CA ASP A 113 -8.80 -8.88 -11.89
C ASP A 113 -9.37 -8.71 -10.47
N ALA A 114 -8.84 -9.45 -9.50
CA ALA A 114 -9.26 -9.34 -8.10
C ALA A 114 -8.98 -7.95 -7.51
N ILE A 115 -7.87 -7.34 -7.87
CA ILE A 115 -7.55 -5.96 -7.47
C ILE A 115 -8.58 -4.99 -8.04
N LEU A 116 -8.92 -5.10 -9.33
CA LEU A 116 -9.84 -4.19 -10.00
C LEU A 116 -11.29 -4.40 -9.54
N ASP A 117 -11.68 -5.60 -9.15
CA ASP A 117 -12.99 -5.88 -8.56
C ASP A 117 -13.16 -5.18 -7.20
N VAL A 118 -12.10 -5.15 -6.40
CA VAL A 118 -12.09 -4.50 -5.08
C VAL A 118 -11.81 -3.01 -5.18
N MET A 119 -10.88 -2.62 -6.05
CA MET A 119 -10.41 -1.26 -6.25
C MET A 119 -10.43 -0.87 -7.74
N PRO A 120 -11.59 -0.52 -8.32
CA PRO A 120 -11.74 -0.30 -9.78
C PRO A 120 -10.83 0.80 -10.36
N LEU A 121 -10.38 1.73 -9.53
CA LEU A 121 -9.51 2.83 -9.95
C LEU A 121 -8.04 2.62 -9.57
N TYR A 122 -7.70 1.42 -9.08
CA TYR A 122 -6.33 1.11 -8.67
C TYR A 122 -5.36 1.21 -9.84
N ARG A 123 -4.33 1.98 -9.64
CA ARG A 123 -3.14 2.02 -10.49
C ARG A 123 -2.03 2.78 -9.78
N THR A 124 -0.79 2.44 -10.09
CA THR A 124 0.39 3.21 -9.71
C THR A 124 1.03 3.77 -10.97
N ASP A 125 1.32 5.06 -11.00
CA ASP A 125 1.91 5.74 -12.13
C ASP A 125 3.34 6.22 -11.79
N ALA A 126 4.32 5.84 -12.60
CA ALA A 126 5.64 6.47 -12.61
C ALA A 126 5.80 7.34 -13.86
N VAL A 127 6.20 8.59 -13.69
CA VAL A 127 6.30 9.57 -14.77
C VAL A 127 7.70 10.19 -14.77
N LEU A 128 8.37 10.11 -15.91
CA LEU A 128 9.63 10.80 -16.14
C LEU A 128 9.39 12.15 -16.81
N ARG A 129 9.94 13.21 -16.22
CA ARG A 129 9.99 14.56 -16.81
C ARG A 129 11.42 15.08 -16.73
N ARG A 130 12.04 15.40 -17.86
CA ARG A 130 13.43 15.84 -17.93
C ARG A 130 13.57 17.33 -18.25
N VAL A 131 12.89 17.77 -19.27
CA VAL A 131 13.09 19.12 -19.82
C VAL A 131 11.84 19.97 -19.67
N GLU A 132 10.70 19.45 -20.07
CA GLU A 132 9.42 20.16 -20.00
C GLU A 132 8.57 19.60 -18.85
N THR A 133 8.09 20.49 -17.98
CA THR A 133 7.23 20.09 -16.85
C THR A 133 5.81 19.71 -17.24
N ASP A 134 5.35 20.19 -18.41
CA ASP A 134 3.99 19.98 -18.92
C ASP A 134 3.84 18.67 -19.69
N ARG A 135 4.96 18.09 -20.13
CA ARG A 135 5.01 16.81 -20.84
C ARG A 135 5.82 15.80 -20.08
N TYR A 136 5.51 14.54 -20.26
CA TYR A 136 6.34 13.44 -19.76
C TYR A 136 7.09 12.79 -20.93
N ASP A 137 8.38 12.46 -20.68
CA ASP A 137 9.27 11.80 -21.63
C ASP A 137 9.02 10.29 -21.65
N ASP A 138 8.65 9.73 -20.50
CA ASP A 138 8.25 8.32 -20.36
C ASP A 138 7.24 8.15 -19.22
N ARG A 139 6.45 7.07 -19.30
CA ARG A 139 5.45 6.74 -18.30
C ARG A 139 5.29 5.23 -18.16
N LEU A 140 5.25 4.76 -16.92
CA LEU A 140 4.87 3.41 -16.56
C LEU A 140 3.55 3.46 -15.78
N VAL A 141 2.60 2.60 -16.14
CA VAL A 141 1.34 2.41 -15.42
C VAL A 141 1.28 0.97 -14.94
N CYS A 142 1.36 0.76 -13.62
CA CYS A 142 1.25 -0.55 -12.99
C CYS A 142 -0.17 -0.77 -12.49
N ARG A 143 -0.75 -1.93 -12.78
CA ARG A 143 -2.02 -2.43 -12.22
C ARG A 143 -1.83 -3.74 -11.48
N SER A 144 -0.61 -4.24 -11.47
CA SER A 144 -0.19 -5.39 -10.69
C SER A 144 -0.29 -5.12 -9.18
N ASN A 145 -0.26 -6.17 -8.36
CA ASN A 145 -0.17 -6.01 -6.92
C ASN A 145 1.10 -5.25 -6.49
N LEU A 146 1.10 -4.74 -5.27
CA LEU A 146 2.19 -3.88 -4.77
C LEU A 146 3.55 -4.56 -4.77
N VAL A 147 3.63 -5.89 -4.59
CA VAL A 147 4.89 -6.63 -4.65
C VAL A 147 5.46 -6.61 -6.07
N ARG A 148 4.64 -6.86 -7.08
CA ARG A 148 5.04 -6.77 -8.49
C ARG A 148 5.32 -5.34 -8.92
N ALA A 149 4.43 -4.42 -8.53
CA ALA A 149 4.58 -3.00 -8.85
C ALA A 149 5.89 -2.42 -8.31
N TYR A 150 6.38 -2.89 -7.16
CA TYR A 150 7.69 -2.52 -6.63
C TYR A 150 8.81 -2.82 -7.63
N ASP A 151 8.88 -4.05 -8.13
CA ASP A 151 9.92 -4.45 -9.09
C ASP A 151 9.81 -3.66 -10.41
N GLU A 152 8.58 -3.45 -10.90
CA GLU A 152 8.32 -2.65 -12.10
C GLU A 152 8.77 -1.19 -11.94
N LEU A 153 8.48 -0.58 -10.79
CA LEU A 153 8.87 0.81 -10.47
C LEU A 153 10.38 0.95 -10.31
N VAL A 154 11.03 0.01 -9.62
CA VAL A 154 12.49 -0.02 -9.48
C VAL A 154 13.13 -0.15 -10.85
N GLY A 155 12.67 -1.09 -11.70
CA GLY A 155 13.16 -1.26 -13.06
C GLY A 155 12.96 -0.02 -13.93
N PHE A 156 11.84 0.69 -13.79
CA PHE A 156 11.62 1.97 -14.47
C PHE A 156 12.62 3.04 -14.01
N CYS A 157 12.89 3.14 -12.72
CA CYS A 157 13.89 4.06 -12.19
C CYS A 157 15.30 3.70 -12.67
N GLU A 158 15.66 2.43 -12.69
CA GLU A 158 16.95 1.93 -13.17
C GLU A 158 17.21 2.27 -14.65
N LYS A 159 16.17 2.21 -15.47
CA LYS A 159 16.25 2.58 -16.89
C LYS A 159 16.68 4.03 -17.10
N TRP A 160 16.30 4.93 -16.20
CA TRP A 160 16.42 6.37 -16.42
C TRP A 160 17.42 7.08 -15.51
N LEU A 161 17.72 6.52 -14.35
CA LEU A 161 18.65 7.13 -13.39
C LEU A 161 20.08 6.60 -13.61
N PRO A 162 21.08 7.48 -13.55
CA PRO A 162 22.47 7.06 -13.66
C PRO A 162 22.88 6.16 -12.50
N ASP A 163 23.69 5.15 -12.79
CA ASP A 163 24.27 4.27 -11.79
C ASP A 163 25.48 4.92 -11.13
N SER A 164 25.23 5.80 -10.17
CA SER A 164 26.27 6.43 -9.35
C SER A 164 26.54 5.60 -8.11
N PHE A 165 27.81 5.33 -7.83
CA PHE A 165 28.21 4.63 -6.61
C PHE A 165 28.83 5.59 -5.58
N VAL A 166 28.70 5.22 -4.32
CA VAL A 166 29.39 5.86 -3.18
C VAL A 166 30.24 4.83 -2.47
N LEU A 167 31.35 5.28 -1.90
CA LEU A 167 32.17 4.44 -1.02
C LEU A 167 31.72 4.68 0.42
N ASP A 168 31.27 3.61 1.07
CA ASP A 168 30.90 3.60 2.47
C ASP A 168 31.73 2.53 3.21
N GLY A 169 32.60 2.97 4.12
CA GLY A 169 33.50 2.07 4.82
C GLY A 169 34.44 1.26 3.93
N GLY A 170 34.78 1.79 2.74
CA GLY A 170 35.61 1.08 1.75
C GLY A 170 34.86 0.08 0.85
N GLN A 171 33.57 -0.09 1.08
CA GLN A 171 32.69 -0.91 0.22
C GLN A 171 31.96 -0.04 -0.79
N ARG A 172 31.89 -0.53 -2.04
CA ARG A 172 31.11 0.11 -3.09
C ARG A 172 29.63 -0.13 -2.82
N LYS A 173 28.88 0.96 -2.62
CA LYS A 173 27.40 0.91 -2.54
C LYS A 173 26.83 1.69 -3.73
N ASN A 174 25.76 1.15 -4.31
CA ASN A 174 25.03 1.81 -5.36
C ASN A 174 24.05 2.81 -4.73
N ALA A 175 24.32 4.10 -4.86
CA ALA A 175 23.49 5.15 -4.28
C ALA A 175 22.08 5.18 -4.89
N ARG A 176 21.96 4.90 -6.20
CA ARG A 176 20.68 4.83 -6.89
C ARG A 176 19.75 3.81 -6.23
N ASP A 177 20.23 2.58 -6.03
CA ASP A 177 19.40 1.48 -5.52
C ASP A 177 18.91 1.76 -4.11
N ILE A 178 19.74 2.38 -3.27
CA ILE A 178 19.34 2.78 -1.90
C ILE A 178 18.25 3.84 -1.97
N ILE A 179 18.45 4.90 -2.75
CA ILE A 179 17.50 6.02 -2.85
C ILE A 179 16.19 5.58 -3.49
N VAL A 180 16.25 4.80 -4.57
CA VAL A 180 15.05 4.31 -5.28
C VAL A 180 14.21 3.43 -4.38
N ARG A 181 14.82 2.49 -3.63
CA ARG A 181 14.09 1.64 -2.68
C ARG A 181 13.37 2.46 -1.62
N GLU A 182 14.05 3.42 -1.02
CA GLU A 182 13.44 4.31 -0.01
C GLU A 182 12.28 5.14 -0.60
N LEU A 183 12.42 5.66 -1.82
CA LEU A 183 11.39 6.46 -2.46
C LEU A 183 10.16 5.64 -2.89
N VAL A 184 10.37 4.40 -3.35
CA VAL A 184 9.27 3.53 -3.80
C VAL A 184 8.52 2.92 -2.62
N CYS A 185 9.19 2.70 -1.48
CA CYS A 185 8.57 2.11 -0.28
C CYS A 185 7.90 3.13 0.65
N ASN A 186 8.16 4.43 0.49
CA ASN A 186 7.55 5.51 1.28
C ASN A 186 6.37 6.16 0.56
#